data_d71545b098bf0821cd225e8de3cf1996
#
_entry.id   d71545b098bf0821cd225e8de3cf1996
#
_cell.length_a   1.000
_cell.length_b   1.000
_cell.length_c   1.000
_cell.angle_alpha   90.00
_cell.angle_beta   90.00
_cell.angle_gamma   90.00
#
_symmetry.space_group_name_H-M   'P 1'
#
loop_
_entity.id
_entity.type
_entity.pdbx_description
1 polymer ?
#
loop_
_entity_poly.entity_id
_entity_poly.type
_entity_poly.pdbx_seq_one_letter_code
_entity_poly.pdbx_strand_id
1 'polypeptide(L)'
;DRVDEAFYADIADNEEQRKEWITLYSIDELDDYSEPLTVDFLKANPFLMIDTLFYPREWKYKLLATIDQLDDQTNGLMFNSENFQVIEFIKNKYKRKLDNIYIDPPYNAKSSEILYKNTFKHSSWISLIENRLSASLELLKDRFTYIIAIDEIENLNLGQLINSTLTDVEDSIISIVHNPTGQQGNNFSYTHEFAHFIFPANGNYIGLEDRDDPKREAKPDIRPLRNVSSGYAHLRESAATCFYPIYIKDGEIVEFGDVCQDDFHPDSINEEGKNGVIKVYPIDPSGVESKWVFARDTVESIFDELSAEYDSKKDQWDIIRKKTRFRYKSLWSDKRYSANSWGSAVLNKIMPDSPFKYPKSIYTVSDCIDAGLNNAKQGIVFDYFAGSATTAHSVINLNRSDQGNRIYILAEMGEYFDSVTKPRVQKVVYSKEWKSGKPIDKDGISHCFKYLRLESYEDALSNLSLTRSDHQQKLLSDSDLSEEYMLRYMLEVESRDSLLNTEMFQRPFGY
;
A
#
# COMPACT_ATOMS: atom_id res chain seq x y z
N ASP A 1 -6.44 8.66 20.86
CA ASP A 1 -5.92 10.01 20.59
C ASP A 1 -6.91 10.94 19.89
N ARG A 2 -7.86 10.40 19.10
CA ARG A 2 -8.86 11.19 18.33
C ARG A 2 -10.19 11.41 19.07
N VAL A 3 -10.37 10.77 20.18
CA VAL A 3 -11.61 10.81 20.97
C VAL A 3 -11.54 11.92 21.99
N ASP A 4 -12.61 12.70 22.11
CA ASP A 4 -12.74 13.73 23.15
C ASP A 4 -12.69 13.10 24.55
N GLU A 5 -11.94 13.69 25.46
CA GLU A 5 -11.76 13.20 26.84
C GLU A 5 -13.09 13.08 27.61
N ALA A 6 -14.13 13.78 27.21
CA ALA A 6 -15.47 13.64 27.80
C ALA A 6 -16.05 12.23 27.71
N PHE A 7 -15.56 11.41 26.78
CA PHE A 7 -15.97 10.01 26.60
C PHE A 7 -15.12 9.00 27.37
N TYR A 8 -13.97 9.42 27.94
CA TYR A 8 -13.02 8.50 28.53
C TYR A 8 -13.55 7.73 29.74
N ALA A 9 -14.44 8.34 30.54
CA ALA A 9 -15.07 7.64 31.66
C ALA A 9 -15.95 6.48 31.19
N ASP A 10 -16.80 6.71 30.18
CA ASP A 10 -17.65 5.67 29.60
C ASP A 10 -16.82 4.56 28.94
N ILE A 11 -15.70 4.92 28.30
CA ILE A 11 -14.79 3.97 27.65
C ILE A 11 -14.08 3.11 28.70
N ALA A 12 -13.59 3.71 29.77
CA ALA A 12 -12.90 3.01 30.85
C ALA A 12 -13.81 1.99 31.57
N ASP A 13 -15.11 2.29 31.68
CA ASP A 13 -16.10 1.45 32.34
C ASP A 13 -16.65 0.35 31.40
N ASN A 14 -16.39 0.41 30.09
CA ASN A 14 -16.92 -0.54 29.11
C ASN A 14 -16.19 -1.90 29.17
N GLU A 15 -16.85 -2.92 29.70
CA GLU A 15 -16.30 -4.26 29.88
C GLU A 15 -16.01 -4.98 28.55
N GLU A 16 -16.87 -4.84 27.54
CA GLU A 16 -16.71 -5.52 26.25
C GLU A 16 -15.50 -4.94 25.49
N GLN A 17 -15.34 -3.62 25.52
CA GLN A 17 -14.16 -2.97 24.94
C GLN A 17 -12.86 -3.38 25.65
N ARG A 18 -12.89 -3.49 26.99
CA ARG A 18 -11.74 -3.97 27.77
C ARG A 18 -11.37 -5.39 27.39
N LYS A 19 -12.35 -6.30 27.26
CA LYS A 19 -12.12 -7.70 26.83
C LYS A 19 -11.51 -7.78 25.42
N GLU A 20 -11.98 -6.95 24.50
CA GLU A 20 -11.38 -6.87 23.16
C GLU A 20 -9.91 -6.45 23.25
N TRP A 21 -9.60 -5.43 24.03
CA TRP A 21 -8.22 -4.95 24.19
C TRP A 21 -7.29 -5.96 24.91
N ILE A 22 -7.82 -6.71 25.87
CA ILE A 22 -7.07 -7.84 26.46
C ILE A 22 -6.72 -8.86 25.38
N THR A 23 -7.69 -9.24 24.56
CA THR A 23 -7.50 -10.22 23.47
C THR A 23 -6.54 -9.71 22.38
N LEU A 24 -6.64 -8.46 22.00
CA LEU A 24 -5.84 -7.88 20.93
C LEU A 24 -4.43 -7.50 21.39
N TYR A 25 -4.30 -6.88 22.57
CA TYR A 25 -3.10 -6.17 22.97
C TYR A 25 -2.49 -6.65 24.30
N SER A 26 -3.14 -7.62 24.99
CA SER A 26 -2.73 -8.10 26.32
C SER A 26 -2.56 -6.96 27.32
N ILE A 27 -3.52 -6.04 27.37
CA ILE A 27 -3.44 -4.85 28.26
C ILE A 27 -3.44 -5.24 29.74
N ASP A 28 -3.99 -6.40 30.09
CA ASP A 28 -3.99 -6.98 31.45
C ASP A 28 -2.60 -7.31 31.98
N GLU A 29 -1.58 -7.33 31.12
CA GLU A 29 -0.17 -7.51 31.53
C GLU A 29 0.57 -6.18 31.77
N LEU A 30 -0.10 -5.02 31.58
CA LEU A 30 0.49 -3.71 31.82
C LEU A 30 0.42 -3.35 33.30
N ASP A 31 1.47 -2.70 33.83
CA ASP A 31 1.61 -2.37 35.25
C ASP A 31 0.50 -1.46 35.78
N ASP A 32 -0.08 -0.63 34.92
CA ASP A 32 -1.14 0.35 35.24
C ASP A 32 -2.56 -0.17 34.93
N TYR A 33 -2.70 -1.45 34.61
CA TYR A 33 -4.00 -2.10 34.35
C TYR A 33 -4.86 -2.22 35.63
N SER A 34 -6.16 -1.99 35.48
CA SER A 34 -7.15 -2.16 36.55
C SER A 34 -8.52 -2.56 36.00
N GLU A 35 -9.41 -3.05 36.86
CA GLU A 35 -10.78 -3.41 36.54
C GLU A 35 -11.76 -2.65 37.48
N PRO A 36 -12.56 -1.66 36.96
CA PRO A 36 -12.51 -1.11 35.61
C PRO A 36 -11.21 -0.36 35.30
N LEU A 37 -10.97 -0.03 34.02
CA LEU A 37 -9.86 0.82 33.62
C LEU A 37 -9.98 2.23 34.21
N THR A 38 -8.86 2.95 34.28
CA THR A 38 -8.88 4.36 34.69
C THR A 38 -8.78 5.29 33.47
N VAL A 39 -9.21 6.53 33.61
CA VAL A 39 -9.01 7.57 32.61
C VAL A 39 -7.53 7.81 32.33
N ASP A 40 -6.68 7.75 33.37
CA ASP A 40 -5.24 7.91 33.26
C ASP A 40 -4.61 6.77 32.46
N PHE A 41 -5.09 5.52 32.61
CA PHE A 41 -4.68 4.41 31.75
C PHE A 41 -4.96 4.68 30.26
N LEU A 42 -6.14 5.21 29.94
CA LEU A 42 -6.49 5.56 28.54
C LEU A 42 -5.59 6.68 28.00
N LYS A 43 -5.26 7.68 28.82
CA LYS A 43 -4.34 8.76 28.44
C LYS A 43 -2.91 8.26 28.21
N ALA A 44 -2.47 7.28 29.00
CA ALA A 44 -1.16 6.66 28.83
C ALA A 44 -1.09 5.70 27.61
N ASN A 45 -2.24 5.26 27.09
CA ASN A 45 -2.34 4.33 25.96
C ASN A 45 -3.21 4.90 24.81
N PRO A 46 -2.80 6.00 24.16
CA PRO A 46 -3.63 6.79 23.25
C PRO A 46 -3.97 6.06 21.93
N PHE A 47 -3.29 4.96 21.59
CA PHE A 47 -3.49 4.21 20.36
C PHE A 47 -4.37 2.96 20.52
N LEU A 48 -4.98 2.76 21.69
CA LEU A 48 -6.03 1.77 21.86
C LEU A 48 -7.21 2.12 20.97
N MET A 49 -7.55 1.24 20.04
CA MET A 49 -8.65 1.48 19.11
C MET A 49 -9.99 1.12 19.75
N ILE A 50 -10.94 2.04 19.66
CA ILE A 50 -12.31 1.83 20.16
C ILE A 50 -13.12 1.19 19.03
N ASP A 51 -13.81 0.08 19.34
CA ASP A 51 -14.84 -0.47 18.46
C ASP A 51 -16.22 0.07 18.88
N THR A 52 -16.82 0.87 18.02
CA THR A 52 -18.13 1.47 18.30
C THR A 52 -19.28 0.46 18.35
N LEU A 53 -19.02 -0.81 18.03
CA LEU A 53 -19.99 -1.91 18.17
C LEU A 53 -20.37 -2.16 19.63
N PHE A 54 -19.45 -1.94 20.58
CA PHE A 54 -19.64 -2.20 22.01
C PHE A 54 -20.40 -1.09 22.75
N TYR A 55 -20.86 -0.07 22.03
CA TYR A 55 -21.51 1.08 22.61
C TYR A 55 -22.94 1.26 22.07
N PRO A 56 -23.89 1.80 22.87
CA PRO A 56 -25.21 2.13 22.41
C PRO A 56 -25.20 3.10 21.22
N ARG A 57 -26.18 2.96 20.32
CA ARG A 57 -26.27 3.77 19.09
C ARG A 57 -26.22 5.28 19.34
N GLU A 58 -26.88 5.76 20.39
CA GLU A 58 -26.88 7.19 20.74
C GLU A 58 -25.49 7.68 21.19
N TRP A 59 -24.78 6.88 21.97
CA TRP A 59 -23.41 7.16 22.39
C TRP A 59 -22.46 7.21 21.17
N LYS A 60 -22.56 6.24 20.30
CA LYS A 60 -21.80 6.19 19.05
C LYS A 60 -22.01 7.46 18.23
N TYR A 61 -23.25 7.92 18.06
CA TYR A 61 -23.51 9.14 17.28
C TYR A 61 -23.00 10.40 17.97
N LYS A 62 -23.05 10.48 19.29
CA LYS A 62 -22.45 11.59 20.03
C LYS A 62 -20.94 11.64 19.83
N LEU A 63 -20.27 10.49 19.95
CA LEU A 63 -18.83 10.38 19.68
C LEU A 63 -18.49 10.81 18.25
N LEU A 64 -19.16 10.26 17.24
CA LEU A 64 -18.87 10.58 15.84
C LEU A 64 -19.14 12.06 15.53
N ALA A 65 -20.08 12.71 16.22
CA ALA A 65 -20.36 14.14 16.06
C ALA A 65 -19.25 15.06 16.60
N THR A 66 -18.35 14.56 17.45
CA THR A 66 -17.18 15.33 17.94
C THR A 66 -16.00 15.28 16.98
N ILE A 67 -16.01 14.36 16.01
CA ILE A 67 -14.95 14.24 15.02
C ILE A 67 -15.31 15.12 13.82
N ASP A 68 -14.61 16.22 13.69
CA ASP A 68 -14.81 17.15 12.58
C ASP A 68 -14.40 16.49 11.25
N GLN A 69 -15.24 16.60 10.21
CA GLN A 69 -14.99 16.04 8.89
C GLN A 69 -14.53 14.56 8.95
N LEU A 70 -15.31 13.70 9.58
CA LEU A 70 -14.99 12.29 9.81
C LEU A 70 -14.49 11.56 8.57
N ASP A 71 -15.02 11.87 7.38
CA ASP A 71 -14.58 11.24 6.13
C ASP A 71 -13.12 11.59 5.79
N ASP A 72 -12.70 12.83 6.01
CA ASP A 72 -11.32 13.30 5.74
C ASP A 72 -10.33 12.77 6.78
N GLN A 73 -10.84 12.49 7.99
CA GLN A 73 -10.03 11.87 9.06
C GLN A 73 -9.99 10.34 9.00
N THR A 74 -10.71 9.72 8.07
CA THR A 74 -10.74 8.26 7.91
C THR A 74 -9.50 7.79 7.13
N ASN A 75 -8.66 6.96 7.75
CA ASN A 75 -7.44 6.41 7.14
C ASN A 75 -7.69 5.08 6.43
N GLY A 76 -8.83 4.43 6.68
CA GLY A 76 -9.15 3.15 6.05
C GLY A 76 -10.64 2.86 5.98
N LEU A 77 -11.02 2.09 4.96
CA LEU A 77 -12.32 1.47 4.85
C LEU A 77 -12.13 -0.05 4.71
N MET A 78 -12.89 -0.80 5.48
CA MET A 78 -12.84 -2.26 5.48
C MET A 78 -14.22 -2.83 5.23
N PHE A 79 -14.37 -3.58 4.17
CA PHE A 79 -15.62 -4.20 3.76
C PHE A 79 -15.55 -5.72 3.92
N ASN A 80 -16.34 -6.25 4.86
CA ASN A 80 -16.58 -7.70 4.91
C ASN A 80 -17.70 -8.01 3.94
N SER A 81 -17.33 -8.34 2.71
CA SER A 81 -18.26 -8.61 1.61
C SER A 81 -17.56 -9.15 0.38
N GLU A 82 -18.35 -9.65 -0.57
CA GLU A 82 -17.91 -10.00 -1.90
C GLU A 82 -17.41 -8.75 -2.66
N ASN A 83 -16.33 -8.89 -3.40
CA ASN A 83 -15.60 -7.78 -3.99
C ASN A 83 -16.40 -7.00 -5.06
N PHE A 84 -17.21 -7.67 -5.90
CA PHE A 84 -18.05 -6.98 -6.88
C PHE A 84 -19.09 -6.08 -6.22
N GLN A 85 -19.72 -6.56 -5.14
CA GLN A 85 -20.63 -5.73 -4.36
C GLN A 85 -19.94 -4.49 -3.81
N VAL A 86 -18.71 -4.62 -3.29
CA VAL A 86 -17.96 -3.49 -2.76
C VAL A 86 -17.62 -2.49 -3.86
N ILE A 87 -17.12 -2.98 -5.02
CA ILE A 87 -16.80 -2.13 -6.17
C ILE A 87 -18.02 -1.29 -6.58
N GLU A 88 -19.18 -1.92 -6.75
CA GLU A 88 -20.42 -1.22 -7.11
C GLU A 88 -20.92 -0.29 -5.99
N PHE A 89 -20.82 -0.70 -4.73
CA PHE A 89 -21.22 0.12 -3.59
C PHE A 89 -20.41 1.42 -3.47
N ILE A 90 -19.09 1.36 -3.67
CA ILE A 90 -18.23 2.54 -3.54
C ILE A 90 -18.20 3.41 -4.81
N LYS A 91 -18.72 2.93 -5.93
CA LYS A 91 -18.63 3.56 -7.26
C LYS A 91 -19.03 5.03 -7.26
N ASN A 92 -20.20 5.36 -6.69
CA ASN A 92 -20.69 6.73 -6.67
C ASN A 92 -19.77 7.70 -5.89
N LYS A 93 -19.19 7.24 -4.78
CA LYS A 93 -18.33 8.08 -3.93
C LYS A 93 -16.90 8.18 -4.47
N TYR A 94 -16.37 7.09 -5.05
CA TYR A 94 -14.97 6.95 -5.41
C TYR A 94 -14.69 6.93 -6.90
N LYS A 95 -15.70 7.18 -7.76
CA LYS A 95 -15.49 7.31 -9.22
C LYS A 95 -14.38 8.32 -9.52
N ARG A 96 -13.35 7.87 -10.26
CA ARG A 96 -12.15 8.66 -10.66
C ARG A 96 -11.41 9.30 -9.46
N LYS A 97 -11.33 8.59 -8.33
CA LYS A 97 -10.66 9.08 -7.11
C LYS A 97 -9.52 8.21 -6.62
N LEU A 98 -9.44 6.96 -7.06
CA LEU A 98 -8.38 6.05 -6.63
C LEU A 98 -7.08 6.32 -7.38
N ASP A 99 -5.97 6.31 -6.66
CA ASP A 99 -4.63 6.48 -7.21
C ASP A 99 -4.00 5.14 -7.59
N ASN A 100 -4.28 4.11 -6.80
CA ASN A 100 -3.70 2.79 -6.95
C ASN A 100 -4.72 1.70 -6.62
N ILE A 101 -4.73 0.65 -7.42
CA ILE A 101 -5.35 -0.63 -7.08
C ILE A 101 -4.23 -1.66 -7.00
N TYR A 102 -4.12 -2.35 -5.86
CA TYR A 102 -3.26 -3.50 -5.67
C TYR A 102 -4.12 -4.70 -5.32
N ILE A 103 -4.00 -5.79 -6.07
CA ILE A 103 -4.73 -7.02 -5.77
C ILE A 103 -3.83 -8.25 -5.85
N ASP A 104 -4.14 -9.22 -5.00
CA ASP A 104 -3.57 -10.55 -4.97
C ASP A 104 -4.70 -11.58 -5.09
N PRO A 105 -5.25 -11.78 -6.32
CA PRO A 105 -6.39 -12.68 -6.52
C PRO A 105 -5.97 -14.14 -6.33
N PRO A 106 -6.92 -15.08 -6.10
CA PRO A 106 -6.61 -16.50 -6.09
C PRO A 106 -5.91 -16.92 -7.38
N TYR A 107 -4.77 -17.61 -7.27
CA TYR A 107 -3.91 -17.96 -8.41
C TYR A 107 -4.40 -19.15 -9.23
N ASN A 108 -5.58 -19.70 -8.90
CA ASN A 108 -6.12 -20.88 -9.53
C ASN A 108 -5.23 -22.14 -9.42
N ALA A 109 -4.27 -22.10 -8.51
CA ALA A 109 -3.39 -23.22 -8.16
C ALA A 109 -4.11 -24.24 -7.25
N LYS A 110 -3.58 -25.44 -7.14
CA LYS A 110 -4.16 -26.49 -6.27
C LYS A 110 -4.35 -26.09 -4.82
N SER A 111 -3.54 -25.15 -4.31
CA SER A 111 -3.61 -24.62 -2.95
C SER A 111 -4.60 -23.48 -2.77
N SER A 112 -5.09 -22.90 -3.86
CA SER A 112 -6.01 -21.76 -3.90
C SER A 112 -7.06 -21.92 -5.00
N GLU A 113 -7.53 -23.15 -5.24
CA GLU A 113 -8.57 -23.42 -6.23
C GLU A 113 -9.87 -22.73 -5.84
N ILE A 114 -10.39 -21.91 -6.76
CA ILE A 114 -11.79 -21.48 -6.71
C ILE A 114 -12.64 -22.68 -7.11
N LEU A 115 -13.67 -22.99 -6.32
CA LEU A 115 -14.62 -24.07 -6.63
C LEU A 115 -15.47 -23.65 -7.82
N TYR A 116 -15.04 -24.01 -9.02
CA TYR A 116 -15.82 -23.83 -10.24
C TYR A 116 -16.72 -25.03 -10.46
N LYS A 117 -17.95 -24.77 -10.92
CA LYS A 117 -18.96 -25.79 -11.21
C LYS A 117 -18.57 -26.71 -12.38
N ASN A 118 -17.60 -26.34 -13.20
CA ASN A 118 -17.17 -27.06 -14.43
C ASN A 118 -15.63 -27.11 -14.53
N THR A 119 -15.11 -27.96 -15.40
CA THR A 119 -13.67 -28.16 -15.68
C THR A 119 -12.96 -26.99 -16.40
N PHE A 120 -13.65 -25.92 -16.72
CA PHE A 120 -13.11 -24.73 -17.42
C PHE A 120 -12.43 -23.74 -16.45
N LYS A 121 -11.45 -24.21 -15.69
CA LYS A 121 -10.80 -23.44 -14.64
C LYS A 121 -10.22 -22.10 -15.13
N HIS A 122 -9.43 -22.12 -16.20
CA HIS A 122 -8.79 -20.91 -16.74
C HIS A 122 -9.79 -19.90 -17.29
N SER A 123 -10.77 -20.33 -18.09
CA SER A 123 -11.78 -19.42 -18.64
C SER A 123 -12.68 -18.81 -17.57
N SER A 124 -13.04 -19.58 -16.54
CA SER A 124 -13.84 -19.06 -15.42
C SER A 124 -13.04 -18.05 -14.59
N TRP A 125 -11.74 -18.30 -14.37
CA TRP A 125 -10.85 -17.37 -13.70
C TRP A 125 -10.68 -16.07 -14.51
N ILE A 126 -10.44 -16.17 -15.82
CA ILE A 126 -10.36 -15.01 -16.72
C ILE A 126 -11.63 -14.19 -16.68
N SER A 127 -12.82 -14.83 -16.75
CA SER A 127 -14.10 -14.12 -16.69
C SER A 127 -14.32 -13.42 -15.35
N LEU A 128 -13.89 -14.03 -14.24
CA LEU A 128 -13.93 -13.41 -12.92
C LEU A 128 -13.06 -12.14 -12.89
N ILE A 129 -11.81 -12.25 -13.32
CA ILE A 129 -10.86 -11.13 -13.28
C ILE A 129 -11.28 -10.03 -14.28
N GLU A 130 -11.70 -10.38 -15.49
CA GLU A 130 -12.17 -9.41 -16.50
C GLU A 130 -13.31 -8.54 -15.97
N ASN A 131 -14.30 -9.18 -15.34
CA ASN A 131 -15.44 -8.45 -14.76
C ASN A 131 -14.99 -7.48 -13.66
N ARG A 132 -14.13 -7.91 -12.71
CA ARG A 132 -13.64 -7.07 -11.62
C ARG A 132 -12.70 -5.98 -12.12
N LEU A 133 -11.84 -6.30 -13.08
CA LEU A 133 -10.97 -5.32 -13.73
C LEU A 133 -11.80 -4.21 -14.38
N SER A 134 -12.76 -4.57 -15.22
CA SER A 134 -13.63 -3.63 -15.94
C SER A 134 -14.44 -2.75 -14.98
N ALA A 135 -15.03 -3.33 -13.92
CA ALA A 135 -15.82 -2.58 -12.94
C ALA A 135 -14.96 -1.61 -12.12
N SER A 136 -13.76 -2.02 -11.73
CA SER A 136 -12.90 -1.22 -10.85
C SER A 136 -12.14 -0.09 -11.59
N LEU A 137 -11.95 -0.18 -12.90
CA LEU A 137 -11.32 0.88 -13.71
C LEU A 137 -12.03 2.22 -13.59
N GLU A 138 -13.36 2.24 -13.46
CA GLU A 138 -14.12 3.48 -13.31
C GLU A 138 -13.79 4.27 -12.02
N LEU A 139 -13.19 3.59 -11.04
CA LEU A 139 -12.78 4.19 -9.77
C LEU A 139 -11.45 4.94 -9.89
N LEU A 140 -10.61 4.61 -10.86
CA LEU A 140 -9.27 5.14 -11.03
C LEU A 140 -9.27 6.55 -11.61
N LYS A 141 -8.32 7.37 -11.17
CA LYS A 141 -8.00 8.68 -11.76
C LYS A 141 -7.43 8.51 -13.17
N ASP A 142 -7.23 9.60 -13.89
CA ASP A 142 -6.49 9.58 -15.17
C ASP A 142 -5.02 9.21 -14.99
N ARG A 143 -4.43 9.59 -13.86
CA ARG A 143 -3.09 9.16 -13.43
C ARG A 143 -3.26 8.07 -12.38
N PHE A 144 -3.01 6.84 -12.76
CA PHE A 144 -3.21 5.67 -11.90
C PHE A 144 -2.14 4.61 -12.10
N THR A 145 -2.09 3.68 -11.16
CA THR A 145 -1.46 2.37 -11.34
C THR A 145 -2.41 1.28 -10.87
N TYR A 146 -2.43 0.19 -11.62
CA TYR A 146 -3.17 -1.00 -11.28
C TYR A 146 -2.17 -2.15 -11.19
N ILE A 147 -2.05 -2.79 -10.03
CA ILE A 147 -1.04 -3.82 -9.77
C ILE A 147 -1.73 -5.13 -9.45
N ILE A 148 -1.41 -6.17 -10.21
CA ILE A 148 -1.98 -7.51 -10.04
C ILE A 148 -0.85 -8.50 -9.78
N ALA A 149 -0.80 -9.04 -8.57
CA ALA A 149 0.11 -10.14 -8.24
C ALA A 149 -0.44 -11.46 -8.81
N ILE A 150 0.43 -12.30 -9.38
CA ILE A 150 0.03 -13.57 -10.00
C ILE A 150 1.21 -14.55 -10.05
N ASP A 151 0.94 -15.85 -10.02
CA ASP A 151 1.93 -16.89 -10.24
C ASP A 151 2.09 -17.28 -11.72
N GLU A 152 2.91 -18.29 -11.99
CA GLU A 152 3.19 -18.77 -13.35
C GLU A 152 1.98 -19.41 -14.05
N ILE A 153 0.96 -19.84 -13.30
CA ILE A 153 -0.18 -20.59 -13.84
C ILE A 153 -1.06 -19.71 -14.71
N GLU A 154 -1.40 -18.51 -14.19
CA GLU A 154 -2.32 -17.59 -14.88
C GLU A 154 -1.63 -16.34 -15.44
N ASN A 155 -0.32 -16.19 -15.27
CA ASN A 155 0.43 -15.03 -15.74
C ASN A 155 0.24 -14.73 -17.24
N LEU A 156 0.33 -15.75 -18.08
CA LEU A 156 0.13 -15.58 -19.52
C LEU A 156 -1.32 -15.21 -19.88
N ASN A 157 -2.27 -15.85 -19.23
CA ASN A 157 -3.70 -15.59 -19.44
C ASN A 157 -4.07 -14.17 -18.99
N LEU A 158 -3.51 -13.71 -17.87
CA LEU A 158 -3.69 -12.35 -17.38
C LEU A 158 -3.12 -11.32 -18.36
N GLY A 159 -1.89 -11.52 -18.85
CA GLY A 159 -1.30 -10.63 -19.84
C GLY A 159 -2.11 -10.53 -21.13
N GLN A 160 -2.67 -11.65 -21.62
CA GLN A 160 -3.57 -11.66 -22.78
C GLN A 160 -4.88 -10.92 -22.49
N LEU A 161 -5.45 -11.10 -21.29
CA LEU A 161 -6.66 -10.40 -20.87
C LEU A 161 -6.41 -8.88 -20.83
N ILE A 162 -5.35 -8.42 -20.18
CA ILE A 162 -4.99 -7.01 -20.10
C ILE A 162 -4.87 -6.41 -21.50
N ASN A 163 -4.10 -7.03 -22.38
CA ASN A 163 -3.88 -6.56 -23.75
C ASN A 163 -5.15 -6.52 -24.60
N SER A 164 -6.11 -7.41 -24.34
CA SER A 164 -7.36 -7.45 -25.08
C SER A 164 -8.45 -6.51 -24.55
N THR A 165 -8.39 -6.17 -23.27
CA THR A 165 -9.44 -5.41 -22.57
C THR A 165 -9.08 -3.94 -22.42
N LEU A 166 -7.79 -3.62 -22.21
CA LEU A 166 -7.33 -2.27 -21.92
C LEU A 166 -6.61 -1.66 -23.13
N THR A 167 -7.00 -0.45 -23.47
CA THR A 167 -6.35 0.37 -24.48
C THR A 167 -5.60 1.51 -23.85
N ASP A 168 -4.58 2.05 -24.52
CA ASP A 168 -3.79 3.20 -24.08
C ASP A 168 -3.10 3.04 -22.71
N VAL A 169 -2.78 1.79 -22.33
CA VAL A 169 -2.02 1.44 -21.13
C VAL A 169 -0.70 0.72 -21.49
N GLU A 170 0.25 0.80 -20.59
CA GLU A 170 1.45 -0.03 -20.57
C GLU A 170 1.29 -1.07 -19.46
N ASP A 171 1.64 -2.32 -19.74
CA ASP A 171 1.72 -3.42 -18.78
C ASP A 171 3.19 -3.82 -18.62
N SER A 172 3.76 -3.49 -17.48
CA SER A 172 5.14 -3.86 -17.12
C SER A 172 5.14 -5.03 -16.15
N ILE A 173 5.62 -6.18 -16.60
CA ILE A 173 5.67 -7.41 -15.80
C ILE A 173 6.95 -7.45 -14.97
N ILE A 174 6.81 -7.47 -13.66
CA ILE A 174 7.90 -7.54 -12.69
C ILE A 174 7.97 -8.94 -12.10
N SER A 175 9.17 -9.56 -12.14
CA SER A 175 9.42 -10.85 -11.48
C SER A 175 9.90 -10.60 -10.06
N ILE A 176 9.23 -11.21 -9.06
CA ILE A 176 9.52 -11.01 -7.63
C ILE A 176 9.91 -12.34 -7.00
N VAL A 177 11.15 -12.46 -6.53
CA VAL A 177 11.65 -13.67 -5.88
C VAL A 177 11.09 -13.73 -4.45
N HIS A 178 9.95 -14.41 -4.29
CA HIS A 178 9.27 -14.54 -3.01
C HIS A 178 9.67 -15.81 -2.23
N ASN A 179 10.23 -16.80 -2.91
CA ASN A 179 10.71 -18.06 -2.31
C ASN A 179 12.05 -18.48 -2.95
N PRO A 180 13.20 -17.93 -2.52
CA PRO A 180 14.50 -18.19 -3.15
C PRO A 180 14.95 -19.67 -3.07
N THR A 181 14.39 -20.47 -2.15
CA THR A 181 14.65 -21.91 -2.07
C THR A 181 13.86 -22.72 -3.08
N GLY A 182 12.85 -22.10 -3.69
CA GLY A 182 11.97 -22.70 -4.68
C GLY A 182 10.89 -23.60 -4.10
N GLN A 183 9.75 -23.64 -4.78
CA GLN A 183 8.73 -24.66 -4.61
C GLN A 183 9.01 -25.78 -5.61
N GLN A 184 9.15 -27.00 -5.11
CA GLN A 184 9.54 -28.14 -5.94
C GLN A 184 8.45 -28.48 -6.95
N GLY A 185 8.75 -28.30 -8.22
CA GLY A 185 7.96 -28.77 -9.35
C GLY A 185 8.54 -30.04 -9.96
N ASN A 186 7.87 -30.59 -10.97
CA ASN A 186 8.31 -31.82 -11.63
C ASN A 186 9.62 -31.65 -12.41
N ASN A 187 9.86 -30.49 -13.04
CA ASN A 187 11.02 -30.20 -13.86
C ASN A 187 11.88 -29.06 -13.32
N PHE A 188 11.23 -28.02 -12.81
CA PHE A 188 11.90 -26.82 -12.26
C PHE A 188 11.34 -26.49 -10.88
N SER A 189 12.15 -25.82 -10.06
CA SER A 189 11.71 -25.21 -8.80
C SER A 189 11.35 -23.76 -9.06
N TYR A 190 10.11 -23.41 -8.78
CA TYR A 190 9.63 -22.03 -8.93
C TYR A 190 10.06 -21.18 -7.73
N THR A 191 10.67 -20.05 -7.99
CA THR A 191 11.27 -19.17 -6.98
C THR A 191 10.61 -17.81 -6.91
N HIS A 192 9.82 -17.46 -7.92
CA HIS A 192 9.27 -16.12 -8.08
C HIS A 192 7.80 -16.16 -8.50
N GLU A 193 7.15 -15.08 -8.27
CA GLU A 193 5.83 -14.71 -8.76
C GLU A 193 5.96 -13.46 -9.63
N PHE A 194 4.85 -13.03 -10.22
CA PHE A 194 4.82 -11.85 -11.08
C PHE A 194 3.92 -10.78 -10.48
N ALA A 195 4.23 -9.52 -10.78
CA ALA A 195 3.34 -8.40 -10.59
C ALA A 195 3.20 -7.64 -11.92
N HIS A 196 1.99 -7.56 -12.43
CA HIS A 196 1.64 -6.73 -13.57
C HIS A 196 1.41 -5.30 -13.08
N PHE A 197 2.23 -4.37 -13.53
CA PHE A 197 2.07 -2.94 -13.29
C PHE A 197 1.44 -2.31 -14.52
N ILE A 198 0.17 -1.97 -14.41
CA ILE A 198 -0.63 -1.41 -15.48
C ILE A 198 -0.83 0.08 -15.19
N PHE A 199 -0.47 0.93 -16.14
CA PHE A 199 -0.58 2.39 -16.02
C PHE A 199 -0.80 3.03 -17.40
N PRO A 200 -1.29 4.28 -17.49
CA PRO A 200 -1.49 4.94 -18.79
C PRO A 200 -0.20 5.03 -19.59
N ALA A 201 -0.28 4.82 -20.90
CA ALA A 201 0.88 4.94 -21.78
C ALA A 201 1.44 6.38 -21.79
N ASN A 202 2.72 6.52 -22.17
CA ASN A 202 3.39 7.80 -22.40
C ASN A 202 3.56 8.71 -21.15
N GLY A 203 3.94 8.15 -20.00
CA GLY A 203 4.21 8.94 -18.81
C GLY A 203 5.19 8.30 -17.82
N ASN A 204 5.54 9.05 -16.77
CA ASN A 204 6.29 8.57 -15.62
C ASN A 204 5.32 8.33 -14.46
N TYR A 205 4.91 7.09 -14.27
CA TYR A 205 3.91 6.71 -13.27
C TYR A 205 4.52 5.98 -12.08
N ILE A 206 5.68 5.36 -12.27
CA ILE A 206 6.34 4.52 -11.26
C ILE A 206 7.38 5.32 -10.48
N GLY A 207 7.29 5.25 -9.17
CA GLY A 207 8.24 5.87 -8.25
C GLY A 207 9.64 5.25 -8.29
N LEU A 208 10.52 5.79 -7.47
CA LEU A 208 11.91 5.35 -7.38
C LEU A 208 12.13 4.47 -6.14
N GLU A 209 12.98 3.47 -6.29
CA GLU A 209 13.48 2.66 -5.19
C GLU A 209 14.39 3.50 -4.29
N ASP A 210 14.08 3.59 -3.00
CA ASP A 210 14.96 4.22 -2.01
C ASP A 210 15.93 3.18 -1.43
N ARG A 211 17.23 3.36 -1.67
CA ARG A 211 18.30 2.47 -1.19
C ARG A 211 18.95 2.94 0.11
N ASP A 212 18.47 4.00 0.72
CA ASP A 212 18.93 4.43 2.05
C ASP A 212 18.24 3.62 3.18
N ASP A 213 17.20 2.83 2.84
CA ASP A 213 16.59 1.89 3.77
C ASP A 213 17.61 0.80 4.17
N PRO A 214 17.98 0.72 5.47
CA PRO A 214 18.97 -0.27 5.97
C PRO A 214 18.53 -1.72 5.77
N LYS A 215 17.24 -1.97 5.58
CA LYS A 215 16.67 -3.30 5.36
C LYS A 215 16.81 -3.79 3.92
N ARG A 216 17.24 -2.92 2.98
CA ARG A 216 17.55 -3.31 1.61
C ARG A 216 18.95 -3.88 1.48
N GLU A 217 19.12 -4.88 0.62
CA GLU A 217 20.44 -5.38 0.22
C GLU A 217 21.17 -4.39 -0.69
N ALA A 218 20.45 -3.80 -1.64
CA ALA A 218 20.99 -2.76 -2.51
C ALA A 218 21.26 -1.47 -1.70
N LYS A 219 22.50 -0.96 -1.84
CA LYS A 219 22.97 0.21 -1.08
C LYS A 219 22.99 1.47 -1.95
N PRO A 220 23.00 2.66 -1.32
CA PRO A 220 23.26 3.91 -2.02
C PRO A 220 24.55 3.86 -2.84
N ASP A 221 24.58 4.61 -3.92
CA ASP A 221 25.78 4.82 -4.71
C ASP A 221 26.51 6.06 -4.17
N ILE A 222 27.62 5.83 -3.50
CA ILE A 222 28.44 6.87 -2.88
C ILE A 222 29.76 6.96 -3.62
N ARG A 223 30.02 8.11 -4.23
CA ARG A 223 31.25 8.34 -5.01
C ARG A 223 31.63 9.82 -5.01
N PRO A 224 32.90 10.15 -5.27
CA PRO A 224 33.29 11.53 -5.55
C PRO A 224 32.47 12.13 -6.69
N LEU A 225 32.07 13.39 -6.55
CA LEU A 225 31.43 14.14 -7.64
C LEU A 225 32.39 14.37 -8.80
N ARG A 226 33.70 14.45 -8.50
CA ARG A 226 34.77 14.50 -9.50
C ARG A 226 34.76 13.22 -10.37
N ASN A 227 34.92 13.38 -11.65
CA ASN A 227 35.02 12.26 -12.58
C ASN A 227 36.33 11.50 -12.32
N VAL A 228 36.22 10.23 -11.94
CA VAL A 228 37.35 9.33 -11.63
C VAL A 228 37.61 8.31 -12.74
N SER A 229 37.02 8.48 -13.94
CA SER A 229 37.31 7.61 -15.09
C SER A 229 38.77 7.82 -15.57
N SER A 230 39.25 6.95 -16.44
CA SER A 230 40.57 7.04 -17.03
C SER A 230 40.52 7.59 -18.46
N GLY A 231 41.68 8.04 -18.96
CA GLY A 231 41.84 8.54 -20.34
C GLY A 231 41.27 9.96 -20.51
N TYR A 232 40.99 10.38 -21.74
CA TYR A 232 40.57 11.74 -22.06
C TYR A 232 39.24 12.14 -21.39
N ALA A 233 38.36 11.18 -21.13
CA ALA A 233 37.00 11.45 -20.65
C ALA A 233 36.94 12.12 -19.28
N HIS A 234 37.95 12.03 -18.41
CA HIS A 234 37.96 12.67 -17.10
C HIS A 234 38.55 14.07 -17.08
N LEU A 235 39.28 14.45 -18.14
CA LEU A 235 39.98 15.72 -18.22
C LEU A 235 39.02 16.89 -18.42
N ARG A 236 39.39 18.08 -17.89
CA ARG A 236 38.68 19.35 -18.08
C ARG A 236 38.39 19.64 -19.55
N GLU A 237 39.37 19.42 -20.44
CA GLU A 237 39.22 19.66 -21.88
C GLU A 237 38.07 18.89 -22.54
N SER A 238 37.69 17.75 -21.97
CA SER A 238 36.60 16.93 -22.51
C SER A 238 35.22 17.53 -22.30
N ALA A 239 35.05 18.45 -21.31
CA ALA A 239 33.80 19.19 -21.03
C ALA A 239 34.08 20.40 -20.13
N ALA A 240 34.48 21.52 -20.74
CA ALA A 240 34.83 22.75 -20.00
C ALA A 240 33.72 23.26 -19.07
N THR A 241 32.43 23.08 -19.43
CA THR A 241 31.27 23.45 -18.61
C THR A 241 31.16 22.69 -17.28
N CYS A 242 31.95 21.64 -17.10
CA CYS A 242 32.03 20.83 -15.88
C CYS A 242 33.22 21.23 -14.97
N PHE A 243 33.93 22.34 -15.27
CA PHE A 243 35.03 22.83 -14.45
C PHE A 243 34.65 24.17 -13.83
N TYR A 244 34.25 24.15 -12.55
CA TYR A 244 33.81 25.30 -11.76
C TYR A 244 34.09 25.03 -10.29
N PRO A 245 34.26 26.07 -9.42
CA PRO A 245 34.42 25.87 -7.99
C PRO A 245 33.08 25.56 -7.32
N ILE A 246 33.14 24.70 -6.30
CA ILE A 246 32.05 24.50 -5.33
C ILE A 246 32.51 25.12 -4.02
N TYR A 247 31.67 26.00 -3.45
CA TYR A 247 31.99 26.73 -2.24
C TYR A 247 31.46 26.00 -1.01
N ILE A 248 32.36 25.81 -0.03
CA ILE A 248 32.06 25.19 1.27
C ILE A 248 32.26 26.22 2.37
N LYS A 249 31.35 26.23 3.33
CA LYS A 249 31.50 27.00 4.58
C LYS A 249 31.01 26.16 5.75
N ASP A 250 31.79 26.09 6.82
CA ASP A 250 31.48 25.31 8.03
C ASP A 250 31.13 23.83 7.75
N GLY A 251 31.71 23.25 6.67
CA GLY A 251 31.47 21.88 6.26
C GLY A 251 30.26 21.65 5.33
N GLU A 252 29.52 22.69 5.01
CA GLU A 252 28.34 22.63 4.14
C GLU A 252 28.58 23.29 2.79
N ILE A 253 27.99 22.75 1.72
CA ILE A 253 28.02 23.36 0.39
C ILE A 253 27.08 24.57 0.41
N VAL A 254 27.62 25.75 0.10
CA VAL A 254 26.85 27.01 0.14
C VAL A 254 26.56 27.58 -1.23
N GLU A 255 27.39 27.30 -2.24
CA GLU A 255 27.25 27.89 -3.57
C GLU A 255 28.00 27.09 -4.62
N PHE A 256 27.56 27.18 -5.89
CA PHE A 256 28.30 26.71 -7.08
C PHE A 256 28.75 27.92 -7.88
N GLY A 257 30.04 28.06 -8.07
CA GLY A 257 30.61 29.17 -8.82
C GLY A 257 30.37 29.05 -10.35
N ASP A 258 30.75 30.08 -11.07
CA ASP A 258 30.69 30.09 -12.52
C ASP A 258 31.74 29.17 -13.14
N VAL A 259 31.47 28.74 -14.39
CA VAL A 259 32.45 27.96 -15.17
C VAL A 259 33.73 28.76 -15.33
N CYS A 260 34.85 28.15 -14.97
CA CYS A 260 36.15 28.78 -15.09
C CYS A 260 36.55 29.01 -16.56
N GLN A 261 37.15 30.17 -16.84
CA GLN A 261 37.73 30.45 -18.17
C GLN A 261 38.87 29.48 -18.51
N ASP A 262 39.13 29.23 -19.77
CA ASP A 262 40.09 28.24 -20.20
C ASP A 262 41.54 28.56 -19.76
N ASP A 263 41.86 29.83 -19.57
CA ASP A 263 43.16 30.35 -19.12
C ASP A 263 43.29 30.40 -17.59
N PHE A 264 42.23 30.12 -16.85
CA PHE A 264 42.28 30.04 -15.40
C PHE A 264 42.66 28.63 -14.93
N HIS A 265 43.71 28.51 -14.14
CA HIS A 265 44.17 27.29 -13.51
C HIS A 265 44.31 27.49 -12.00
N PRO A 266 43.53 26.80 -11.17
CA PRO A 266 43.67 26.93 -9.72
C PRO A 266 44.95 26.30 -9.19
N ASP A 267 45.53 26.91 -8.15
CA ASP A 267 46.81 26.46 -7.57
C ASP A 267 46.67 25.13 -6.79
N SER A 268 45.49 24.80 -6.32
CA SER A 268 45.22 23.60 -5.52
C SER A 268 43.75 23.16 -5.60
N ILE A 269 43.51 21.93 -5.11
CA ILE A 269 42.14 21.35 -5.03
C ILE A 269 41.24 22.23 -4.16
N ASN A 270 41.80 22.75 -3.05
CA ASN A 270 41.10 23.62 -2.12
C ASN A 270 41.77 24.97 -2.04
N GLU A 271 41.06 26.03 -2.30
CA GLU A 271 41.56 27.42 -2.10
C GLU A 271 40.76 28.13 -1.00
N GLU A 272 41.46 28.75 -0.08
CA GLU A 272 40.81 29.58 0.94
C GLU A 272 40.26 30.87 0.33
N GLY A 273 38.99 31.09 0.53
CA GLY A 273 38.30 32.33 0.16
C GLY A 273 38.16 33.29 1.36
N LYS A 274 37.42 34.36 1.16
CA LYS A 274 37.09 35.32 2.26
C LYS A 274 36.09 34.70 3.23
N ASN A 275 36.17 35.07 4.50
CA ASN A 275 35.22 34.72 5.55
C ASN A 275 35.10 33.22 5.85
N GLY A 276 36.19 32.46 5.72
CA GLY A 276 36.18 30.99 5.99
C GLY A 276 35.51 30.16 4.94
N VAL A 277 35.25 30.69 3.75
CA VAL A 277 34.74 29.93 2.62
C VAL A 277 35.91 29.24 1.94
N ILE A 278 35.74 27.97 1.63
CA ILE A 278 36.71 27.14 0.87
C ILE A 278 36.15 26.86 -0.53
N LYS A 279 36.94 27.09 -1.55
CA LYS A 279 36.62 26.70 -2.93
C LYS A 279 37.19 25.32 -3.21
N VAL A 280 36.39 24.43 -3.69
CA VAL A 280 36.81 23.08 -4.12
C VAL A 280 36.73 22.97 -5.63
N TYR A 281 37.85 22.60 -6.24
CA TYR A 281 37.95 22.38 -7.69
C TYR A 281 38.10 20.89 -8.03
N PRO A 282 37.63 20.43 -9.22
CA PRO A 282 37.75 19.05 -9.62
C PRO A 282 39.17 18.68 -10.11
N ILE A 283 40.13 18.79 -9.22
CA ILE A 283 41.55 18.39 -9.49
C ILE A 283 41.76 16.99 -8.91
N ASP A 284 42.44 16.13 -9.61
CA ASP A 284 42.75 14.78 -9.14
C ASP A 284 43.91 14.78 -8.14
N PRO A 285 44.15 13.69 -7.38
CA PRO A 285 45.24 13.62 -6.41
C PRO A 285 46.64 13.74 -7.01
N SER A 286 46.81 13.64 -8.33
CA SER A 286 48.07 13.86 -9.04
C SER A 286 48.26 15.30 -9.52
N GLY A 287 47.30 16.17 -9.25
CA GLY A 287 47.30 17.58 -9.66
C GLY A 287 46.74 17.83 -11.06
N VAL A 288 46.12 16.84 -11.69
CA VAL A 288 45.56 16.99 -13.04
C VAL A 288 44.17 17.59 -12.95
N GLU A 289 43.91 18.65 -13.72
CA GLU A 289 42.58 19.23 -13.86
C GLU A 289 41.63 18.23 -14.52
N SER A 290 40.75 17.72 -13.68
CA SER A 290 39.66 16.79 -14.02
C SER A 290 38.38 17.59 -14.32
N LYS A 291 37.24 16.99 -14.16
CA LYS A 291 35.94 17.67 -14.27
C LYS A 291 34.92 17.11 -13.25
N TRP A 292 33.93 17.87 -12.91
CA TRP A 292 32.76 17.31 -12.24
C TRP A 292 31.97 16.41 -13.18
N VAL A 293 31.22 15.48 -12.64
CA VAL A 293 30.33 14.58 -13.42
C VAL A 293 29.14 15.34 -14.02
N PHE A 294 28.75 16.47 -13.41
CA PHE A 294 27.65 17.31 -13.83
C PHE A 294 28.15 18.67 -14.31
N ALA A 295 27.55 19.17 -15.38
CA ALA A 295 27.79 20.52 -15.84
C ALA A 295 27.17 21.56 -14.86
N ARG A 296 27.70 22.78 -14.90
CA ARG A 296 27.31 23.86 -13.99
C ARG A 296 25.81 24.12 -13.97
N ASP A 297 25.16 24.07 -15.12
CA ASP A 297 23.72 24.30 -15.29
C ASP A 297 22.82 23.17 -14.76
N THR A 298 23.39 22.00 -14.51
CA THR A 298 22.65 20.82 -14.09
C THR A 298 22.96 20.36 -12.66
N VAL A 299 24.07 20.79 -12.07
CA VAL A 299 24.50 20.32 -10.75
C VAL A 299 23.52 20.67 -9.62
N GLU A 300 22.83 21.80 -9.73
CA GLU A 300 21.85 22.22 -8.72
C GLU A 300 20.67 21.26 -8.60
N SER A 301 20.36 20.54 -9.69
CA SER A 301 19.28 19.54 -9.70
C SER A 301 19.53 18.32 -8.81
N ILE A 302 20.78 18.14 -8.38
CA ILE A 302 21.21 17.04 -7.51
C ILE A 302 21.76 17.54 -6.17
N PHE A 303 21.48 18.80 -5.78
CA PHE A 303 22.02 19.41 -4.57
C PHE A 303 21.78 18.53 -3.32
N ASP A 304 20.59 17.96 -3.18
CA ASP A 304 20.23 17.08 -2.06
C ASP A 304 21.01 15.75 -2.03
N GLU A 305 21.70 15.40 -3.10
CA GLU A 305 22.56 14.21 -3.19
C GLU A 305 24.03 14.54 -2.86
N LEU A 306 24.39 15.82 -2.66
CA LEU A 306 25.78 16.26 -2.48
C LEU A 306 26.09 16.56 -1.02
N SER A 307 27.31 16.23 -0.62
CA SER A 307 27.89 16.60 0.67
C SER A 307 29.36 16.97 0.50
N ALA A 308 29.86 17.86 1.36
CA ALA A 308 31.26 18.11 1.50
C ALA A 308 31.85 17.18 2.56
N GLU A 309 32.92 16.47 2.25
CA GLU A 309 33.61 15.57 3.17
C GLU A 309 35.08 15.97 3.32
N TYR A 310 35.56 16.04 4.56
CA TYR A 310 36.96 16.33 4.84
C TYR A 310 37.77 15.04 4.99
N ASP A 311 38.76 14.84 4.12
CA ASP A 311 39.74 13.75 4.22
C ASP A 311 40.91 14.17 5.09
N SER A 312 40.93 13.77 6.35
CA SER A 312 41.96 14.09 7.32
C SER A 312 43.36 13.52 6.98
N LYS A 313 43.43 12.51 6.10
CA LYS A 313 44.69 11.94 5.68
C LYS A 313 45.37 12.77 4.60
N LYS A 314 44.59 13.44 3.79
CA LYS A 314 45.02 14.28 2.69
C LYS A 314 44.97 15.77 3.02
N ASP A 315 44.38 16.12 4.17
CA ASP A 315 44.14 17.51 4.61
C ASP A 315 43.39 18.30 3.55
N GLN A 316 42.30 17.71 3.02
CA GLN A 316 41.51 18.34 1.95
C GLN A 316 40.03 18.03 2.02
N TRP A 317 39.24 18.96 1.50
CA TRP A 317 37.81 18.77 1.24
C TRP A 317 37.60 18.16 -0.14
N ASP A 318 36.67 17.22 -0.24
CA ASP A 318 36.14 16.69 -1.49
C ASP A 318 34.61 16.78 -1.51
N ILE A 319 34.02 16.73 -2.70
CA ILE A 319 32.57 16.71 -2.87
C ILE A 319 32.16 15.28 -3.18
N ILE A 320 31.30 14.74 -2.34
CA ILE A 320 30.77 13.40 -2.44
C ILE A 320 29.32 13.45 -2.90
N ARG A 321 28.96 12.58 -3.82
CA ARG A 321 27.59 12.35 -4.21
C ARG A 321 27.10 11.06 -3.58
N LYS A 322 26.01 11.14 -2.78
CA LYS A 322 25.26 10.00 -2.26
C LYS A 322 23.94 9.88 -3.01
N LYS A 323 23.89 9.05 -4.05
CA LYS A 323 22.64 8.77 -4.75
C LYS A 323 21.89 7.65 -4.03
N THR A 324 20.69 7.95 -3.54
CA THR A 324 19.84 7.02 -2.80
C THR A 324 18.69 6.47 -3.64
N ARG A 325 18.19 7.24 -4.62
CA ARG A 325 16.99 6.92 -5.39
C ARG A 325 17.33 6.39 -6.78
N PHE A 326 16.75 5.23 -7.11
CA PHE A 326 16.98 4.52 -8.37
C PHE A 326 15.66 4.06 -8.99
N ARG A 327 15.63 3.88 -10.29
CA ARG A 327 14.51 3.20 -10.95
C ARG A 327 14.46 1.75 -10.48
N TYR A 328 13.25 1.25 -10.18
CA TYR A 328 13.07 -0.17 -9.91
C TYR A 328 13.51 -0.99 -11.12
N LYS A 329 14.09 -2.15 -10.85
CA LYS A 329 14.39 -3.15 -11.88
C LYS A 329 13.17 -4.02 -12.15
N SER A 330 13.13 -4.71 -13.29
CA SER A 330 12.08 -5.70 -13.59
C SER A 330 12.24 -7.03 -12.84
N LEU A 331 13.38 -7.25 -12.19
CA LEU A 331 13.63 -8.39 -11.30
C LEU A 331 13.87 -7.87 -9.87
N TRP A 332 13.00 -8.27 -8.96
CA TRP A 332 13.08 -7.97 -7.53
C TRP A 332 13.56 -9.21 -6.78
N SER A 333 14.83 -9.24 -6.41
CA SER A 333 15.50 -10.40 -5.79
C SER A 333 16.00 -10.16 -4.38
N ASP A 334 15.71 -9.01 -3.78
CA ASP A 334 16.08 -8.70 -2.39
C ASP A 334 15.43 -9.70 -1.42
N LYS A 335 16.17 -10.17 -0.42
CA LYS A 335 15.68 -11.13 0.59
C LYS A 335 14.45 -10.65 1.36
N ARG A 336 14.20 -9.34 1.41
CA ARG A 336 13.01 -8.77 2.04
C ARG A 336 11.71 -9.14 1.34
N TYR A 337 11.76 -9.61 0.09
CA TYR A 337 10.58 -10.08 -0.63
C TYR A 337 10.16 -11.52 -0.28
N SER A 338 10.94 -12.22 0.55
CA SER A 338 10.61 -13.58 0.98
C SER A 338 9.26 -13.61 1.73
N ALA A 339 8.29 -14.33 1.17
CA ALA A 339 6.97 -14.52 1.76
C ALA A 339 7.04 -15.28 3.10
N ASN A 340 7.98 -16.22 3.24
CA ASN A 340 8.17 -16.95 4.50
C ASN A 340 8.67 -16.03 5.61
N SER A 341 9.72 -15.22 5.33
CA SER A 341 10.37 -14.39 6.34
C SER A 341 9.56 -13.12 6.66
N TRP A 342 8.93 -12.52 5.67
CA TRP A 342 8.30 -11.21 5.79
C TRP A 342 6.79 -11.19 5.49
N GLY A 343 6.22 -12.37 5.21
CA GLY A 343 4.78 -12.61 5.18
C GLY A 343 4.38 -13.47 6.37
N SER A 344 4.57 -14.80 6.28
CA SER A 344 4.12 -15.77 7.29
C SER A 344 4.75 -15.55 8.66
N ALA A 345 6.07 -15.31 8.75
CA ALA A 345 6.74 -15.07 10.02
C ALA A 345 6.28 -13.76 10.68
N VAL A 346 5.97 -12.71 9.89
CA VAL A 346 5.43 -11.44 10.42
C VAL A 346 4.01 -11.64 10.92
N LEU A 347 3.15 -12.32 10.15
CA LEU A 347 1.79 -12.60 10.58
C LEU A 347 1.79 -13.44 11.87
N ASN A 348 2.63 -14.47 11.97
CA ASN A 348 2.78 -15.30 13.15
C ASN A 348 3.26 -14.52 14.39
N LYS A 349 4.12 -13.52 14.24
CA LYS A 349 4.52 -12.66 15.37
C LYS A 349 3.33 -11.85 15.90
N ILE A 350 2.46 -11.36 14.99
CA ILE A 350 1.28 -10.55 15.34
C ILE A 350 0.14 -11.43 15.82
N MET A 351 -0.07 -12.59 15.18
CA MET A 351 -1.21 -13.50 15.35
C MET A 351 -0.73 -14.95 15.24
N PRO A 352 -0.22 -15.56 16.33
CA PRO A 352 0.39 -16.90 16.29
C PRO A 352 -0.55 -18.02 15.80
N ASP A 353 -1.84 -17.90 16.11
CA ASP A 353 -2.86 -18.90 15.79
C ASP A 353 -3.68 -18.56 14.53
N SER A 354 -3.14 -17.69 13.67
CA SER A 354 -3.85 -17.28 12.45
C SER A 354 -4.10 -18.46 11.51
N PRO A 355 -5.35 -18.69 11.07
CA PRO A 355 -5.66 -19.73 10.09
C PRO A 355 -5.18 -19.37 8.68
N PHE A 356 -4.77 -18.12 8.43
CA PHE A 356 -4.36 -17.65 7.12
C PHE A 356 -2.94 -18.13 6.77
N LYS A 357 -2.80 -18.85 5.65
CA LYS A 357 -1.57 -19.62 5.37
C LYS A 357 -0.54 -18.90 4.49
N TYR A 358 -0.97 -18.02 3.58
CA TYR A 358 -0.11 -17.50 2.51
C TYR A 358 -0.11 -15.96 2.45
N PRO A 359 0.28 -15.26 3.52
CA PRO A 359 0.37 -13.80 3.47
C PRO A 359 1.57 -13.37 2.61
N LYS A 360 1.37 -12.35 1.78
CA LYS A 360 2.46 -11.71 1.03
C LYS A 360 3.48 -11.08 1.97
N SER A 361 4.73 -10.97 1.50
CA SER A 361 5.72 -10.14 2.18
C SER A 361 5.22 -8.69 2.29
N ILE A 362 5.31 -8.12 3.48
CA ILE A 362 4.94 -6.71 3.70
C ILE A 362 5.81 -5.76 2.85
N TYR A 363 7.06 -6.13 2.57
CA TYR A 363 7.95 -5.32 1.74
C TYR A 363 7.62 -5.42 0.26
N THR A 364 7.18 -6.59 -0.23
CA THR A 364 6.67 -6.72 -1.59
C THR A 364 5.49 -5.78 -1.79
N VAL A 365 4.50 -5.82 -0.90
CA VAL A 365 3.29 -4.99 -1.02
C VAL A 365 3.62 -3.51 -0.80
N SER A 366 4.47 -3.19 0.18
CA SER A 366 4.89 -1.80 0.42
C SER A 366 5.59 -1.19 -0.79
N ASP A 367 6.52 -1.93 -1.42
CA ASP A 367 7.24 -1.44 -2.61
C ASP A 367 6.33 -1.34 -3.83
N CYS A 368 5.39 -2.27 -4.00
CA CYS A 368 4.36 -2.17 -5.05
C CYS A 368 3.52 -0.90 -4.89
N ILE A 369 3.04 -0.63 -3.66
CA ILE A 369 2.22 0.55 -3.37
C ILE A 369 3.03 1.84 -3.51
N ASP A 370 4.22 1.90 -2.94
CA ASP A 370 5.06 3.11 -2.99
C ASP A 370 5.49 3.44 -4.42
N ALA A 371 5.92 2.42 -5.18
CA ALA A 371 6.22 2.55 -6.60
C ALA A 371 4.97 2.99 -7.40
N GLY A 372 3.82 2.35 -7.14
CA GLY A 372 2.58 2.65 -7.82
C GLY A 372 2.02 4.04 -7.51
N LEU A 373 2.22 4.55 -6.31
CA LEU A 373 1.88 5.92 -5.95
C LEU A 373 2.94 6.95 -6.40
N ASN A 374 3.98 6.52 -7.12
CA ASN A 374 5.08 7.38 -7.54
C ASN A 374 5.79 8.08 -6.35
N ASN A 375 5.96 7.35 -5.25
CA ASN A 375 6.47 7.82 -3.96
C ASN A 375 5.65 8.96 -3.33
N ALA A 376 4.38 9.14 -3.72
CA ALA A 376 3.53 10.14 -3.10
C ALA A 376 3.19 9.74 -1.66
N LYS A 377 3.23 10.72 -0.74
CA LYS A 377 2.85 10.54 0.66
C LYS A 377 1.34 10.56 0.89
N GLN A 378 0.57 10.73 -0.16
CA GLN A 378 -0.89 10.75 -0.17
C GLN A 378 -1.40 9.89 -1.32
N GLY A 379 -2.62 9.41 -1.20
CA GLY A 379 -3.27 8.61 -2.23
C GLY A 379 -4.22 7.59 -1.64
N ILE A 380 -5.12 7.08 -2.46
CA ILE A 380 -6.09 6.06 -2.08
C ILE A 380 -5.69 4.75 -2.76
N VAL A 381 -5.45 3.74 -1.96
CA VAL A 381 -5.08 2.37 -2.38
C VAL A 381 -6.28 1.47 -2.16
N PHE A 382 -6.72 0.75 -3.17
CA PHE A 382 -7.80 -0.21 -3.07
C PHE A 382 -7.31 -1.63 -3.31
N ASP A 383 -7.67 -2.52 -2.39
CA ASP A 383 -7.41 -3.96 -2.48
C ASP A 383 -8.72 -4.71 -2.25
N TYR A 384 -9.26 -5.31 -3.30
CA TYR A 384 -10.51 -6.05 -3.23
C TYR A 384 -10.33 -7.59 -3.22
N PHE A 385 -9.11 -8.04 -2.90
CA PHE A 385 -8.75 -9.39 -2.48
C PHE A 385 -7.83 -9.30 -1.25
N ALA A 386 -8.31 -8.59 -0.20
CA ALA A 386 -7.46 -8.13 0.89
C ALA A 386 -6.81 -9.25 1.73
N GLY A 387 -7.36 -10.45 1.71
CA GLY A 387 -6.81 -11.59 2.43
C GLY A 387 -6.57 -11.26 3.90
N SER A 388 -5.32 -11.41 4.31
CA SER A 388 -4.91 -11.08 5.69
C SER A 388 -4.63 -9.59 5.95
N ALA A 389 -5.03 -8.67 5.08
CA ALA A 389 -4.79 -7.22 5.17
C ALA A 389 -3.30 -6.81 5.09
N THR A 390 -2.50 -7.46 4.26
CA THR A 390 -1.10 -7.05 4.05
C THR A 390 -1.03 -5.64 3.44
N THR A 391 -1.96 -5.29 2.58
CA THR A 391 -2.09 -3.95 1.96
C THR A 391 -2.29 -2.86 3.00
N ALA A 392 -3.25 -3.02 3.93
CA ALA A 392 -3.44 -2.04 5.02
C ALA A 392 -2.20 -1.95 5.92
N HIS A 393 -1.60 -3.08 6.29
CA HIS A 393 -0.35 -3.11 7.06
C HIS A 393 0.77 -2.33 6.37
N SER A 394 0.92 -2.50 5.06
CA SER A 394 1.91 -1.79 4.25
C SER A 394 1.64 -0.28 4.20
N VAL A 395 0.39 0.12 3.97
CA VAL A 395 -0.02 1.54 3.96
C VAL A 395 0.23 2.20 5.32
N ILE A 396 -0.14 1.54 6.42
CA ILE A 396 0.09 2.03 7.79
C ILE A 396 1.59 2.22 8.06
N ASN A 397 2.43 1.26 7.65
CA ASN A 397 3.88 1.33 7.82
C ASN A 397 4.51 2.44 6.96
N LEU A 398 4.06 2.64 5.73
CA LEU A 398 4.50 3.75 4.89
C LEU A 398 4.15 5.09 5.55
N ASN A 399 2.91 5.27 5.99
CA ASN A 399 2.47 6.48 6.67
C ASN A 399 3.26 6.73 7.97
N ARG A 400 3.56 5.69 8.74
CA ARG A 400 4.39 5.78 9.96
C ARG A 400 5.82 6.20 9.63
N SER A 401 6.40 5.71 8.53
CA SER A 401 7.81 5.96 8.18
C SER A 401 8.05 7.35 7.62
N ASP A 402 7.12 7.89 6.84
CA ASP A 402 7.31 9.14 6.10
C ASP A 402 6.31 10.25 6.47
N GLN A 403 5.48 10.00 7.52
CA GLN A 403 4.41 10.89 7.98
C GLN A 403 3.39 11.19 6.86
N GLY A 404 3.14 10.19 6.01
CA GLY A 404 2.19 10.28 4.93
C GLY A 404 0.74 10.12 5.40
N ASN A 405 -0.19 10.42 4.50
CA ASN A 405 -1.63 10.28 4.69
C ASN A 405 -2.26 9.48 3.54
N ARG A 406 -1.74 8.28 3.31
CA ARG A 406 -2.33 7.33 2.36
C ARG A 406 -3.52 6.66 3.02
N ILE A 407 -4.57 6.42 2.24
CA ILE A 407 -5.82 5.78 2.68
C ILE A 407 -5.90 4.41 2.00
N TYR A 408 -6.32 3.40 2.75
CA TYR A 408 -6.62 2.09 2.17
C TYR A 408 -8.12 1.82 2.14
N ILE A 409 -8.56 1.08 1.11
CA ILE A 409 -9.89 0.48 1.02
C ILE A 409 -9.68 -1.01 0.84
N LEU A 410 -10.28 -1.83 1.69
CA LEU A 410 -10.16 -3.29 1.64
C LEU A 410 -11.51 -3.94 1.45
N ALA A 411 -11.58 -4.96 0.58
CA ALA A 411 -12.72 -5.85 0.50
C ALA A 411 -12.24 -7.31 0.64
N GLU A 412 -12.91 -8.07 1.50
CA GLU A 412 -12.65 -9.48 1.75
C GLU A 412 -13.93 -10.18 2.20
N MET A 413 -14.22 -11.33 1.63
CA MET A 413 -15.40 -12.14 1.97
C MET A 413 -15.11 -13.36 2.83
N GLY A 414 -13.82 -13.66 3.08
CA GLY A 414 -13.41 -14.85 3.81
C GLY A 414 -13.91 -14.85 5.25
N GLU A 415 -14.27 -16.01 5.77
CA GLU A 415 -14.72 -16.20 7.16
C GLU A 415 -13.68 -15.71 8.20
N TYR A 416 -12.43 -15.60 7.78
CA TYR A 416 -11.34 -15.08 8.60
C TYR A 416 -11.29 -13.54 8.69
N PHE A 417 -12.23 -12.82 8.07
CA PHE A 417 -12.23 -11.35 8.10
C PHE A 417 -12.18 -10.80 9.54
N ASP A 418 -13.09 -11.26 10.39
CA ASP A 418 -13.20 -10.77 11.79
C ASP A 418 -12.15 -11.40 12.71
N SER A 419 -11.53 -12.52 12.33
CA SER A 419 -10.51 -13.19 13.14
C SER A 419 -9.06 -12.90 12.71
N VAL A 420 -8.85 -12.45 11.47
CA VAL A 420 -7.50 -12.15 10.94
C VAL A 420 -7.41 -10.75 10.34
N THR A 421 -8.23 -10.44 9.34
CA THR A 421 -8.11 -9.20 8.53
C THR A 421 -8.26 -7.94 9.40
N LYS A 422 -9.37 -7.83 10.13
CA LYS A 422 -9.63 -6.68 11.04
C LYS A 422 -8.65 -6.65 12.22
N PRO A 423 -8.43 -7.73 12.97
CA PRO A 423 -7.50 -7.74 14.10
C PRO A 423 -6.05 -7.40 13.73
N ARG A 424 -5.58 -7.84 12.55
CA ARG A 424 -4.24 -7.47 12.07
C ARG A 424 -4.09 -5.96 11.92
N VAL A 425 -5.09 -5.29 11.34
CA VAL A 425 -5.07 -3.82 11.21
C VAL A 425 -5.07 -3.15 12.58
N GLN A 426 -5.94 -3.57 13.50
CA GLN A 426 -6.01 -3.03 14.86
C GLN A 426 -4.66 -3.18 15.58
N LYS A 427 -4.03 -4.36 15.49
CA LYS A 427 -2.73 -4.64 16.11
C LYS A 427 -1.61 -3.77 15.53
N VAL A 428 -1.54 -3.65 14.21
CA VAL A 428 -0.51 -2.85 13.53
C VAL A 428 -0.64 -1.36 13.86
N VAL A 429 -1.85 -0.87 14.05
CA VAL A 429 -2.09 0.51 14.50
C VAL A 429 -1.56 0.74 15.92
N TYR A 430 -1.78 -0.21 16.82
CA TYR A 430 -1.39 -0.09 18.24
C TYR A 430 0.12 -0.17 18.45
N SER A 431 0.81 -1.08 17.78
CA SER A 431 2.25 -1.31 17.96
C SER A 431 2.92 -1.63 16.63
N LYS A 432 4.16 -1.20 16.48
CA LYS A 432 4.99 -1.48 15.30
C LYS A 432 5.57 -2.89 15.33
N GLU A 433 5.97 -3.37 16.52
CA GLU A 433 6.65 -4.65 16.67
C GLU A 433 5.90 -5.59 17.61
N TRP A 434 5.86 -6.86 17.20
CA TRP A 434 5.09 -7.91 17.87
C TRP A 434 5.94 -9.16 18.11
N LYS A 435 5.68 -9.86 19.19
CA LYS A 435 6.26 -11.19 19.51
C LYS A 435 5.20 -12.09 20.13
N SER A 436 4.94 -13.23 19.49
CA SER A 436 3.97 -14.24 19.99
C SER A 436 2.59 -13.62 20.34
N GLY A 437 2.09 -12.73 19.47
CA GLY A 437 0.79 -12.10 19.64
C GLY A 437 0.74 -10.90 20.59
N LYS A 438 1.85 -10.57 21.28
CA LYS A 438 1.98 -9.46 22.23
C LYS A 438 2.77 -8.31 21.64
N PRO A 439 2.40 -7.06 21.91
CA PRO A 439 3.15 -5.89 21.48
C PRO A 439 4.50 -5.81 22.23
N ILE A 440 5.56 -5.41 21.53
CA ILE A 440 6.88 -5.19 22.13
C ILE A 440 7.05 -3.71 22.53
N ASP A 441 6.41 -2.82 21.77
CA ASP A 441 6.45 -1.38 21.96
C ASP A 441 5.04 -0.80 22.04
N LYS A 442 4.95 0.49 22.36
CA LYS A 442 3.73 1.30 22.31
C LYS A 442 3.81 2.35 21.19
N ASP A 443 4.62 2.09 20.16
CA ASP A 443 4.88 2.99 19.03
C ASP A 443 3.74 2.88 17.99
N GLY A 444 2.54 3.26 18.43
CA GLY A 444 1.33 3.27 17.62
C GLY A 444 1.27 4.43 16.65
N ILE A 445 0.20 4.49 15.89
CA ILE A 445 -0.10 5.59 14.96
C ILE A 445 -1.55 6.01 15.09
N SER A 446 -1.80 7.33 15.07
CA SER A 446 -3.16 7.87 15.03
C SER A 446 -3.93 7.35 13.82
N HIS A 447 -5.07 6.70 14.05
CA HIS A 447 -5.76 5.97 13.00
C HIS A 447 -7.26 5.87 13.26
N CYS A 448 -8.04 5.96 12.18
CA CYS A 448 -9.47 5.69 12.17
C CYS A 448 -9.83 4.91 10.91
N PHE A 449 -10.59 3.84 11.05
CA PHE A 449 -11.16 3.14 9.89
C PHE A 449 -12.65 2.89 10.07
N LYS A 450 -13.36 2.80 8.95
CA LYS A 450 -14.78 2.38 8.93
C LYS A 450 -14.84 0.90 8.59
N TYR A 451 -15.55 0.14 9.39
CA TYR A 451 -15.89 -1.25 9.12
C TYR A 451 -17.33 -1.33 8.64
N LEU A 452 -17.53 -1.97 7.50
CA LEU A 452 -18.84 -2.20 6.90
C LEU A 452 -18.98 -3.69 6.54
N ARG A 453 -20.13 -4.24 6.87
CA ARG A 453 -20.54 -5.56 6.40
C ARG A 453 -21.70 -5.35 5.44
N LEU A 454 -21.53 -5.74 4.19
CA LEU A 454 -22.59 -5.72 3.22
C LEU A 454 -23.31 -7.06 3.26
N GLU A 455 -24.60 -7.01 3.18
CA GLU A 455 -25.45 -8.20 3.13
C GLU A 455 -25.21 -8.96 1.80
N SER A 456 -25.05 -10.27 1.86
CA SER A 456 -24.95 -11.08 0.64
C SER A 456 -26.28 -11.12 -0.10
N TYR A 457 -26.26 -11.48 -1.38
CA TYR A 457 -27.49 -11.67 -2.15
C TYR A 457 -28.38 -12.75 -1.53
N GLU A 458 -27.79 -13.83 -1.05
CA GLU A 458 -28.48 -14.93 -0.38
C GLU A 458 -29.08 -14.48 0.97
N ASP A 459 -28.34 -13.66 1.73
CA ASP A 459 -28.84 -13.09 3.00
C ASP A 459 -30.01 -12.15 2.73
N ALA A 460 -29.89 -11.28 1.70
CA ALA A 460 -30.95 -10.36 1.32
C ALA A 460 -32.24 -11.13 0.93
N LEU A 461 -32.11 -12.20 0.14
CA LEU A 461 -33.25 -13.06 -0.20
C LEU A 461 -33.82 -13.78 1.03
N SER A 462 -32.99 -14.23 1.95
CA SER A 462 -33.41 -14.92 3.19
C SER A 462 -34.09 -13.99 4.18
N ASN A 463 -33.75 -12.70 4.16
CA ASN A 463 -34.30 -11.69 5.05
C ASN A 463 -35.58 -11.04 4.52
N LEU A 464 -36.02 -11.38 3.29
CA LEU A 464 -37.30 -10.90 2.76
C LEU A 464 -38.46 -11.43 3.58
N SER A 465 -39.14 -10.58 4.28
CA SER A 465 -40.38 -10.93 5.00
C SER A 465 -41.59 -10.64 4.14
N LEU A 466 -42.38 -11.69 3.85
CA LEU A 466 -43.60 -11.57 3.06
C LEU A 466 -44.77 -11.20 3.92
N THR A 467 -45.21 -9.93 3.89
CA THR A 467 -46.49 -9.51 4.41
C THR A 467 -47.54 -9.59 3.29
N ARG A 468 -48.48 -10.51 3.44
CA ARG A 468 -49.54 -10.72 2.44
C ARG A 468 -50.86 -10.11 2.94
N SER A 469 -51.57 -9.42 2.04
CA SER A 469 -52.97 -9.08 2.31
C SER A 469 -53.87 -10.31 2.09
N ASP A 470 -55.03 -10.35 2.73
CA ASP A 470 -56.01 -11.43 2.58
C ASP A 470 -56.43 -11.65 1.12
N HIS A 471 -56.43 -10.60 0.31
CA HIS A 471 -56.74 -10.66 -1.11
C HIS A 471 -55.61 -11.34 -1.91
N GLN A 472 -54.35 -11.07 -1.59
CA GLN A 472 -53.17 -11.72 -2.19
C GLN A 472 -53.11 -13.19 -1.81
N GLN A 473 -53.47 -13.54 -0.57
CA GLN A 473 -53.54 -14.92 -0.11
C GLN A 473 -54.56 -15.74 -0.88
N LYS A 474 -55.70 -15.14 -1.26
CA LYS A 474 -56.76 -15.78 -2.07
C LYS A 474 -56.33 -16.00 -3.53
N LEU A 475 -55.65 -15.04 -4.14
CA LEU A 475 -55.12 -15.14 -5.49
C LEU A 475 -53.99 -16.22 -5.63
N LEU A 476 -53.22 -16.38 -4.56
CA LEU A 476 -52.12 -17.38 -4.53
C LEU A 476 -52.59 -18.80 -4.23
N SER A 477 -53.87 -18.99 -3.83
CA SER A 477 -54.47 -20.33 -3.71
C SER A 477 -54.88 -20.93 -5.03
N ASP A 478 -54.78 -20.17 -6.14
CA ASP A 478 -54.98 -20.67 -7.53
C ASP A 478 -53.63 -21.06 -8.14
N SER A 479 -53.44 -22.34 -8.41
CA SER A 479 -52.11 -22.98 -8.61
C SER A 479 -51.31 -22.51 -9.82
N ASP A 480 -51.96 -21.96 -10.85
CA ASP A 480 -51.29 -21.62 -12.12
C ASP A 480 -50.75 -20.19 -12.16
N LEU A 481 -51.19 -19.33 -11.24
CA LEU A 481 -50.73 -17.95 -11.13
C LEU A 481 -49.69 -17.72 -10.00
N SER A 482 -49.51 -18.75 -9.17
CA SER A 482 -48.79 -18.56 -7.90
C SER A 482 -47.29 -18.39 -8.03
N GLU A 483 -46.60 -19.14 -8.91
CA GLU A 483 -45.15 -19.10 -9.02
C GLU A 483 -44.66 -17.85 -9.75
N GLU A 484 -45.30 -17.47 -10.85
CA GLU A 484 -44.86 -16.31 -11.64
C GLU A 484 -45.23 -14.98 -10.96
N TYR A 485 -46.36 -14.91 -10.31
CA TYR A 485 -46.80 -13.75 -9.55
C TYR A 485 -45.97 -13.57 -8.25
N MET A 486 -45.69 -14.66 -7.55
CA MET A 486 -44.86 -14.62 -6.35
C MET A 486 -43.48 -14.08 -6.67
N LEU A 487 -42.81 -14.59 -7.72
CA LEU A 487 -41.45 -14.18 -8.10
C LEU A 487 -41.44 -12.68 -8.50
N ARG A 488 -42.36 -12.26 -9.36
CA ARG A 488 -42.42 -10.85 -9.82
C ARG A 488 -42.79 -9.88 -8.72
N TYR A 489 -43.80 -10.20 -7.95
CA TYR A 489 -44.31 -9.28 -6.91
C TYR A 489 -43.37 -9.18 -5.73
N MET A 490 -42.76 -10.27 -5.33
CA MET A 490 -41.75 -10.31 -4.26
C MET A 490 -40.52 -9.50 -4.64
N LEU A 491 -39.99 -9.74 -5.83
CA LEU A 491 -38.81 -9.00 -6.32
C LEU A 491 -39.09 -7.50 -6.52
N GLU A 492 -40.28 -7.13 -7.01
CA GLU A 492 -40.64 -5.74 -7.32
C GLU A 492 -41.03 -4.92 -6.09
N VAL A 493 -41.81 -5.48 -5.14
CA VAL A 493 -42.28 -4.75 -3.99
C VAL A 493 -41.30 -4.70 -2.84
N GLU A 494 -40.64 -5.83 -2.57
CA GLU A 494 -39.70 -5.93 -1.45
C GLU A 494 -38.32 -5.33 -1.80
N SER A 495 -38.02 -5.15 -3.09
CA SER A 495 -36.77 -4.54 -3.53
C SER A 495 -36.86 -3.02 -3.76
N ARG A 496 -38.06 -2.40 -3.66
CA ARG A 496 -38.23 -0.95 -3.87
C ARG A 496 -37.34 -0.09 -2.98
N ASP A 497 -37.14 -0.53 -1.74
CA ASP A 497 -36.30 0.14 -0.75
C ASP A 497 -34.93 -0.54 -0.56
N SER A 498 -34.66 -1.55 -1.37
CA SER A 498 -33.40 -2.30 -1.38
C SER A 498 -32.38 -1.64 -2.30
N LEU A 499 -31.09 -1.74 -1.95
CA LEU A 499 -29.96 -1.36 -2.81
C LEU A 499 -29.79 -2.27 -4.03
N LEU A 500 -30.61 -3.32 -4.17
CA LEU A 500 -30.59 -4.22 -5.32
C LEU A 500 -31.30 -3.59 -6.52
N ASN A 501 -30.61 -3.54 -7.66
CA ASN A 501 -31.19 -3.12 -8.94
C ASN A 501 -32.00 -4.26 -9.55
N THR A 502 -33.32 -4.28 -9.30
CA THR A 502 -34.23 -5.29 -9.80
C THR A 502 -34.60 -5.16 -11.27
N GLU A 503 -34.23 -4.05 -11.94
CA GLU A 503 -34.47 -3.91 -13.38
C GLU A 503 -33.76 -5.00 -14.20
N MET A 504 -32.66 -5.54 -13.68
CA MET A 504 -31.95 -6.67 -14.29
C MET A 504 -32.77 -7.96 -14.35
N PHE A 505 -33.74 -8.15 -13.44
CA PHE A 505 -34.59 -9.33 -13.38
C PHE A 505 -35.87 -9.18 -14.21
N GLN A 506 -36.18 -7.99 -14.73
CA GLN A 506 -37.35 -7.73 -15.56
C GLN A 506 -37.18 -8.11 -17.04
N ARG A 507 -35.97 -8.45 -17.46
CA ARG A 507 -35.78 -8.97 -18.82
C ARG A 507 -36.08 -10.47 -18.83
N PRO A 508 -37.18 -10.90 -19.48
CA PRO A 508 -37.34 -12.34 -19.77
C PRO A 508 -36.10 -12.78 -20.57
N PHE A 509 -35.58 -13.95 -20.24
CA PHE A 509 -34.60 -14.60 -21.10
C PHE A 509 -35.21 -14.69 -22.51
N GLY A 510 -34.97 -13.67 -23.32
CA GLY A 510 -35.30 -13.65 -24.71
C GLY A 510 -34.24 -14.46 -25.44
N TYR A 511 -34.69 -15.47 -26.15
CA TYR A 511 -33.98 -16.09 -27.25
C TYR A 511 -33.60 -15.03 -28.27
#